data_be0f2eabf32251ee3a0233d28fd4305c
#
_entry.id   be0f2eabf32251ee3a0233d28fd4305c
#
_cell.length_a   1.000
_cell.length_b   1.000
_cell.length_c   1.000
_cell.angle_alpha   90.00
_cell.angle_beta   90.00
_cell.angle_gamma   90.00
#
_symmetry.space_group_name_H-M   'P 1'
#
loop_
_entity.id
_entity.type
_entity.pdbx_description
1 polymer ?
#
loop_
_entity_poly.entity_id
_entity_poly.type
_entity_poly.pdbx_seq_one_letter_code
_entity_poly.pdbx_strand_id
1 'polypeptide(L)'
;MSSPVPPAVFEALADPVRRTILALVAAGEQPAGALVAGVRAHTPISQPAVSQHLKVLRAAGLLRVRPAGTQRIYTLDPDGIAAARDWLAALLDPMAPFAQPLDALATEVARGKRERRRQHPGTGRPDRDTRSA
;
A
#
# COMPACT_ATOMS: atom_id res chain seq x y z
N MET A 1 -20.15 4.82 -0.69
CA MET A 1 -19.51 6.09 -0.95
C MET A 1 -18.10 6.07 -0.41
N SER A 2 -17.12 6.31 -1.23
CA SER A 2 -15.78 6.24 -0.71
C SER A 2 -15.35 7.62 -0.23
N SER A 3 -14.81 7.65 0.97
CA SER A 3 -14.29 8.88 1.52
C SER A 3 -13.00 9.25 0.84
N PRO A 4 -12.73 10.52 0.72
CA PRO A 4 -11.43 10.91 0.19
C PRO A 4 -10.33 10.43 1.13
N VAL A 5 -9.18 10.12 0.56
CA VAL A 5 -8.04 9.70 1.35
C VAL A 5 -7.59 10.88 2.20
N PRO A 6 -7.45 10.70 3.52
CA PRO A 6 -6.99 11.80 4.37
C PRO A 6 -5.60 12.25 3.95
N PRO A 7 -5.34 13.56 3.99
CA PRO A 7 -4.01 14.05 3.62
C PRO A 7 -2.90 13.39 4.42
N ALA A 8 -3.16 12.99 5.66
CA ALA A 8 -2.15 12.38 6.51
C ALA A 8 -1.58 11.10 5.91
N VAL A 9 -2.36 10.38 5.11
CA VAL A 9 -1.87 9.14 4.50
C VAL A 9 -0.72 9.46 3.54
N PHE A 10 -0.90 10.43 2.67
CA PHE A 10 0.15 10.75 1.70
C PHE A 10 1.33 11.46 2.34
N GLU A 11 1.09 12.28 3.36
CA GLU A 11 2.18 12.86 4.10
C GLU A 11 3.03 11.78 4.76
N ALA A 12 2.39 10.79 5.35
CA ALA A 12 3.11 9.69 5.98
C ALA A 12 3.93 8.90 4.96
N LEU A 13 3.40 8.72 3.77
CA LEU A 13 4.08 7.96 2.73
C LEU A 13 5.23 8.74 2.07
N ALA A 14 5.32 10.02 2.30
CA ALA A 14 6.34 10.83 1.67
C ALA A 14 7.74 10.60 2.25
N ASP A 15 7.84 10.11 3.46
CA ASP A 15 9.14 9.96 4.13
C ASP A 15 9.73 8.58 3.84
N PRO A 16 11.01 8.50 3.43
CA PRO A 16 11.60 7.20 3.10
C PRO A 16 11.73 6.25 4.29
N VAL A 17 11.97 6.75 5.48
CA VAL A 17 12.07 5.89 6.66
C VAL A 17 10.71 5.27 6.94
N ARG A 18 9.65 6.05 6.82
CA ARG A 18 8.31 5.51 7.05
C ARG A 18 7.95 4.47 6.01
N ARG A 19 8.37 4.65 4.75
CA ARG A 19 8.14 3.61 3.74
C ARG A 19 8.91 2.33 4.06
N THR A 20 10.13 2.47 4.61
CA THR A 20 10.90 1.30 5.03
C THR A 20 10.18 0.55 6.15
N ILE A 21 9.64 1.28 7.12
CA ILE A 21 8.88 0.67 8.20
C ILE A 21 7.69 -0.11 7.65
N LEU A 22 6.96 0.50 6.74
CA LEU A 22 5.79 -0.17 6.15
C LEU A 22 6.20 -1.44 5.41
N ALA A 23 7.31 -1.40 4.69
CA ALA A 23 7.79 -2.59 3.98
C ALA A 23 8.16 -3.71 4.96
N LEU A 24 8.78 -3.37 6.08
CA LEU A 24 9.11 -4.36 7.10
C LEU A 24 7.86 -5.00 7.68
N VAL A 25 6.86 -4.18 7.97
CA VAL A 25 5.61 -4.69 8.56
C VAL A 25 4.81 -5.47 7.52
N ALA A 26 4.92 -5.10 6.26
CA ALA A 26 4.22 -5.82 5.20
C ALA A 26 4.71 -7.26 5.07
N ALA A 27 5.96 -7.52 5.42
CA ALA A 27 6.51 -8.87 5.39
C ALA A 27 6.00 -9.73 6.54
N GLY A 28 5.44 -9.11 7.56
CA GLY A 28 4.90 -9.80 8.72
C GLY A 28 4.84 -8.87 9.90
N GLU A 29 4.00 -9.18 10.89
CA GLU A 29 3.90 -8.32 12.05
C GLU A 29 5.23 -8.28 12.80
N GLN A 30 5.52 -7.15 13.42
CA GLN A 30 6.82 -6.89 14.02
C GLN A 30 6.67 -6.23 15.37
N PRO A 31 7.44 -6.65 16.38
CA PRO A 31 7.53 -5.87 17.60
C PRO A 31 8.31 -4.58 17.35
N ALA A 32 8.05 -3.58 18.18
CA ALA A 32 8.66 -2.26 18.03
C ALA A 32 10.18 -2.35 17.96
N GLY A 33 10.78 -3.17 18.83
CA GLY A 33 12.23 -3.31 18.85
C GLY A 33 12.81 -3.85 17.56
N ALA A 34 12.08 -4.79 16.92
CA ALA A 34 12.53 -5.32 15.64
C ALA A 34 12.45 -4.26 14.55
N LEU A 35 11.44 -3.40 14.60
CA LEU A 35 11.35 -2.32 13.63
C LEU A 35 12.48 -1.32 13.80
N VAL A 36 12.80 -0.98 15.04
CA VAL A 36 13.92 -0.08 15.31
C VAL A 36 15.20 -0.68 14.74
N ALA A 37 15.44 -1.96 15.04
CA ALA A 37 16.66 -2.63 14.57
C ALA A 37 16.70 -2.69 13.05
N GLY A 38 15.56 -3.01 12.43
CA GLY A 38 15.49 -3.11 10.97
C GLY A 38 15.78 -1.80 10.27
N VAL A 39 15.24 -0.70 10.81
CA VAL A 39 15.47 0.60 10.22
C VAL A 39 16.92 1.03 10.42
N ARG A 40 17.45 0.82 11.62
CA ARG A 40 18.81 1.24 11.92
C ARG A 40 19.86 0.42 11.20
N ALA A 41 19.48 -0.72 10.68
CA ALA A 41 20.41 -1.50 9.86
C ALA A 41 20.71 -0.80 8.53
N HIS A 42 19.83 0.08 8.09
CA HIS A 42 20.00 0.75 6.81
C HIS A 42 20.14 2.27 6.91
N THR A 43 19.76 2.86 8.03
CA THR A 43 19.72 4.31 8.15
C THR A 43 20.19 4.70 9.55
N PRO A 44 21.15 5.63 9.66
CA PRO A 44 21.55 6.11 10.97
C PRO A 44 20.47 7.01 11.54
N ILE A 45 19.69 6.47 12.47
CA ILE A 45 18.57 7.17 13.04
C ILE A 45 18.43 6.76 14.49
N SER A 46 17.98 7.65 15.36
CA SER A 46 17.82 7.35 16.77
C SER A 46 16.53 6.58 17.02
N GLN A 47 16.51 5.85 18.13
CA GLN A 47 15.31 5.14 18.52
C GLN A 47 14.11 6.09 18.73
N PRO A 48 14.27 7.25 19.40
CA PRO A 48 13.15 8.17 19.51
C PRO A 48 12.62 8.66 18.18
N ALA A 49 13.49 8.82 17.19
CA ALA A 49 13.02 9.22 15.85
C ALA A 49 12.21 8.13 15.20
N VAL A 50 12.64 6.86 15.33
CA VAL A 50 11.84 5.75 14.81
C VAL A 50 10.49 5.71 15.50
N SER A 51 10.46 5.89 16.80
CA SER A 51 9.19 5.92 17.54
C SER A 51 8.28 7.02 17.06
N GLN A 52 8.83 8.16 16.70
CA GLN A 52 8.02 9.25 16.17
C GLN A 52 7.44 8.89 14.82
N HIS A 53 8.20 8.23 13.96
CA HIS A 53 7.70 7.76 12.67
C HIS A 53 6.57 6.73 12.86
N LEU A 54 6.70 5.84 13.85
CA LEU A 54 5.65 4.89 14.15
C LEU A 54 4.35 5.59 14.56
N LYS A 55 4.47 6.64 15.34
CA LYS A 55 3.31 7.42 15.74
C LYS A 55 2.62 8.06 14.55
N VAL A 56 3.40 8.63 13.63
CA VAL A 56 2.85 9.27 12.44
C VAL A 56 2.11 8.25 11.59
N LEU A 57 2.71 7.08 11.38
CA LEU A 57 2.08 6.03 10.58
C LEU A 57 0.80 5.52 11.21
N ARG A 58 0.80 5.39 12.52
CA ARG A 58 -0.38 4.93 13.23
C ARG A 58 -1.49 5.97 13.18
N ALA A 59 -1.15 7.24 13.40
CA ALA A 59 -2.14 8.31 13.34
C ALA A 59 -2.72 8.47 11.94
N ALA A 60 -1.95 8.15 10.92
CA ALA A 60 -2.41 8.21 9.53
C ALA A 60 -3.27 7.01 9.13
N GLY A 61 -3.42 6.02 10.01
CA GLY A 61 -4.23 4.85 9.70
C GLY A 61 -3.53 3.82 8.84
N LEU A 62 -2.19 3.82 8.84
CA LEU A 62 -1.41 2.87 8.05
C LEU A 62 -0.86 1.72 8.88
N LEU A 63 -0.80 1.89 10.19
CA LEU A 63 -0.35 0.85 11.11
C LEU A 63 -1.35 0.68 12.24
N ARG A 64 -1.46 -0.56 12.69
CA ARG A 64 -2.18 -0.91 13.91
C ARG A 64 -1.15 -1.42 14.91
N VAL A 65 -1.46 -1.26 16.20
CA VAL A 65 -0.60 -1.76 17.25
C VAL A 65 -1.44 -2.51 18.25
N ARG A 66 -0.90 -3.63 18.76
CA ARG A 66 -1.52 -4.35 19.84
C ARG A 66 -0.49 -4.68 20.91
N PRO A 67 -0.90 -4.72 22.16
CA PRO A 67 0.03 -5.14 23.21
C PRO A 67 0.22 -6.65 23.19
N ALA A 68 1.43 -7.09 23.51
CA ALA A 68 1.73 -8.50 23.64
C ALA A 68 2.77 -8.63 24.74
N GLY A 69 2.31 -8.87 25.98
CA GLY A 69 3.17 -8.82 27.13
C GLY A 69 3.72 -7.43 27.32
N THR A 70 5.04 -7.31 27.38
CA THR A 70 5.69 -5.99 27.52
C THR A 70 6.01 -5.38 26.17
N GLN A 71 5.61 -6.03 25.08
CA GLN A 71 5.93 -5.57 23.75
C GLN A 71 4.72 -4.96 23.08
N ARG A 72 4.97 -4.17 22.05
CA ARG A 72 3.94 -3.66 21.15
C ARG A 72 4.20 -4.24 19.78
N ILE A 73 3.18 -4.89 19.22
CA ILE A 73 3.29 -5.55 17.93
C ILE A 73 2.58 -4.71 16.90
N TYR A 74 3.27 -4.40 15.82
CA TYR A 74 2.75 -3.56 14.75
C TYR A 74 2.36 -4.41 13.56
N THR A 75 1.21 -4.09 12.97
CA THR A 75 0.74 -4.71 11.73
C THR A 75 0.27 -3.62 10.79
N LEU A 76 0.21 -3.92 9.50
CA LEU A 76 -0.36 -2.97 8.57
C LEU A 76 -1.85 -2.82 8.84
N ASP A 77 -2.33 -1.61 8.68
CA ASP A 77 -3.77 -1.36 8.69
C ASP A 77 -4.24 -1.41 7.25
N PRO A 78 -4.95 -2.45 6.85
CA PRO A 78 -5.35 -2.58 5.45
C PRO A 78 -6.29 -1.48 4.98
N ASP A 79 -7.04 -0.88 5.89
CA ASP A 79 -7.99 0.16 5.49
C ASP A 79 -7.29 1.40 4.96
N GLY A 80 -6.24 1.85 5.65
CA GLY A 80 -5.49 3.02 5.19
C GLY A 80 -4.75 2.76 3.89
N ILE A 81 -4.17 1.56 3.77
CA ILE A 81 -3.48 1.17 2.55
C ILE A 81 -4.45 1.10 1.38
N ALA A 82 -5.61 0.47 1.61
CA ALA A 82 -6.61 0.33 0.55
C ALA A 82 -7.15 1.67 0.10
N ALA A 83 -7.35 2.60 1.03
CA ALA A 83 -7.84 3.93 0.68
C ALA A 83 -6.86 4.65 -0.25
N ALA A 84 -5.57 4.55 0.04
CA ALA A 84 -4.57 5.16 -0.83
C ALA A 84 -4.54 4.50 -2.20
N ARG A 85 -4.58 3.16 -2.22
CA ARG A 85 -4.61 2.42 -3.46
C ARG A 85 -5.80 2.82 -4.33
N ASP A 86 -6.98 2.89 -3.71
CA ASP A 86 -8.20 3.17 -4.46
C ASP A 86 -8.19 4.59 -5.02
N TRP A 87 -7.68 5.53 -4.25
CA TRP A 87 -7.56 6.89 -4.73
C TRP A 87 -6.63 6.98 -5.93
N LEU A 88 -5.47 6.32 -5.83
CA LEU A 88 -4.52 6.32 -6.95
C LEU A 88 -5.09 5.61 -8.16
N ALA A 89 -5.80 4.49 -7.94
CA ALA A 89 -6.41 3.76 -9.04
C ALA A 89 -7.46 4.59 -9.77
N ALA A 90 -8.19 5.42 -9.04
CA ALA A 90 -9.19 6.27 -9.66
C ALA A 90 -8.59 7.28 -10.62
N LEU A 91 -7.34 7.66 -10.42
CA LEU A 91 -6.67 8.56 -11.36
C LEU A 91 -6.46 7.92 -12.71
N LEU A 92 -6.35 6.59 -12.74
CA LEU A 92 -6.19 5.86 -13.99
C LEU A 92 -7.51 5.56 -14.66
N ASP A 93 -8.61 5.84 -13.99
CA ASP A 93 -9.95 5.66 -14.52
C ASP A 93 -10.70 6.98 -14.42
N PRO A 94 -10.56 7.87 -15.40
CA PRO A 94 -11.13 9.20 -15.28
C PRO A 94 -12.64 9.23 -15.16
N MET A 95 -13.30 8.15 -15.55
CA MET A 95 -14.76 8.09 -15.48
C MET A 95 -15.26 7.59 -14.13
N ALA A 96 -14.37 7.10 -13.27
CA ALA A 96 -14.80 6.56 -11.99
C ALA A 96 -15.61 7.56 -11.15
N PRO A 97 -15.23 8.86 -11.09
CA PRO A 97 -15.99 9.81 -10.28
C PRO A 97 -17.39 10.06 -10.79
N PHE A 98 -17.68 9.67 -12.05
CA PHE A 98 -19.00 9.88 -12.64
C PHE A 98 -19.84 8.62 -12.66
N ALA A 99 -19.37 7.53 -12.04
CA ALA A 99 -20.11 6.29 -12.06
C ALA A 99 -21.41 6.43 -11.29
N GLN A 100 -22.49 5.88 -11.83
CA GLN A 100 -23.78 5.84 -11.18
C GLN A 100 -24.03 4.44 -10.64
N PRO A 101 -25.02 4.27 -9.75
CA PRO A 101 -25.28 2.93 -9.25
C PRO A 101 -25.56 1.91 -10.35
N LEU A 102 -26.22 2.35 -11.44
CA LEU A 102 -26.46 1.43 -12.53
C LEU A 102 -25.21 1.10 -13.31
N ASP A 103 -24.21 1.95 -13.24
CA ASP A 103 -22.99 1.73 -13.97
C ASP A 103 -22.00 0.87 -13.20
N ALA A 104 -22.33 0.48 -12.00
CA ALA A 104 -21.42 -0.34 -11.20
C ALA A 104 -21.10 -1.64 -11.88
N LEU A 105 -22.08 -2.23 -12.56
CA LEU A 105 -21.85 -3.48 -13.26
C LEU A 105 -20.88 -3.29 -14.41
N ALA A 106 -21.00 -2.20 -15.14
CA ALA A 106 -20.08 -1.93 -16.23
C ALA A 106 -18.65 -1.74 -15.70
N THR A 107 -18.53 -1.09 -14.57
CA THR A 107 -17.22 -0.90 -13.96
C THR A 107 -16.60 -2.22 -13.58
N GLU A 108 -17.38 -3.12 -13.03
CA GLU A 108 -16.87 -4.42 -12.65
C GLU A 108 -16.49 -5.27 -13.85
N VAL A 109 -17.23 -5.15 -14.91
CA VAL A 109 -16.87 -5.86 -16.12
C VAL A 109 -15.54 -5.36 -16.66
N ALA A 110 -15.33 -4.05 -16.64
CA ALA A 110 -14.07 -3.49 -17.11
C ALA A 110 -12.90 -3.94 -16.22
N ARG A 111 -13.13 -4.03 -14.90
CA ARG A 111 -12.10 -4.51 -14.00
C ARG A 111 -11.75 -5.95 -14.31
N GLY A 112 -12.74 -6.77 -14.58
CA GLY A 112 -12.50 -8.16 -14.92
C GLY A 112 -11.69 -8.30 -16.20
N LYS A 113 -11.93 -7.44 -17.18
CA LYS A 113 -11.15 -7.48 -18.40
C LYS A 113 -9.69 -7.13 -18.14
N ARG A 114 -9.43 -6.15 -17.29
CA ARG A 114 -8.06 -5.79 -16.97
C ARG A 114 -7.35 -6.91 -16.24
N GLU A 115 -8.05 -7.59 -15.36
CA GLU A 115 -7.46 -8.69 -14.64
C GLU A 115 -7.13 -9.85 -15.55
N ARG A 116 -7.99 -10.14 -16.48
CA ARG A 116 -7.71 -11.21 -17.44
C ARG A 116 -6.50 -10.86 -18.29
N ARG A 117 -6.35 -9.61 -18.66
CA ARG A 117 -5.21 -9.21 -19.43
C ARG A 117 -3.92 -9.39 -18.64
N ARG A 118 -3.94 -9.15 -17.34
CA ARG A 118 -2.78 -9.40 -16.52
C ARG A 118 -2.46 -10.87 -16.39
N GLN A 119 -3.47 -11.69 -16.38
CA GLN A 119 -3.27 -13.11 -16.22
C GLN A 119 -2.65 -13.76 -17.44
N HIS A 120 -2.69 -13.11 -18.56
CA HIS A 120 -2.10 -13.66 -19.78
C HIS A 120 -1.10 -12.68 -20.36
N PRO A 121 -0.06 -12.38 -19.65
CA PRO A 121 0.82 -11.32 -20.05
C PRO A 121 1.68 -11.61 -21.24
N GLY A 122 2.03 -12.74 -21.53
CA GLY A 122 2.99 -12.96 -22.58
C GLY A 122 2.48 -13.63 -23.80
N THR A 123 1.18 -13.66 -23.95
CA THR A 123 0.68 -14.52 -24.97
C THR A 123 0.92 -14.06 -26.35
N GLY A 124 1.24 -12.91 -26.59
CA GLY A 124 1.35 -12.52 -27.95
C GLY A 124 2.68 -12.14 -28.44
N ARG A 125 3.69 -12.54 -27.72
CA ARG A 125 4.96 -12.08 -28.12
C ARG A 125 5.85 -13.01 -28.80
N PRO A 126 5.76 -14.23 -28.57
CA PRO A 126 6.83 -15.09 -29.00
C PRO A 126 7.00 -15.24 -30.47
N ASP A 127 5.99 -15.04 -31.17
CA ASP A 127 6.09 -15.36 -32.52
C ASP A 127 6.98 -14.52 -33.30
N ARG A 128 7.11 -13.28 -32.94
CA ARG A 128 7.88 -12.48 -33.72
C ARG A 128 9.30 -12.76 -33.68
N ASP A 129 9.74 -13.18 -32.55
CA ASP A 129 11.13 -13.46 -32.46
C ASP A 129 11.54 -14.64 -33.24
N THR A 130 10.72 -15.63 -33.25
CA THR A 130 11.10 -16.79 -34.00
C THR A 130 11.21 -16.50 -35.41
N ARG A 131 10.46 -15.54 -35.89
CA ARG A 131 10.52 -15.33 -37.26
C ARG A 131 11.72 -14.62 -37.67
N SER A 132 12.31 -13.88 -36.81
CA SER A 132 13.46 -13.16 -37.24
C SER A 132 14.63 -14.08 -37.57
N ALA A 133 14.55 -15.25 -37.16
CA ALA A 133 15.60 -16.18 -37.54
C ALA A 133 15.49 -16.68 -38.98
#